data_40ad4e218dd1d2bc9075648c85af9dbf
#
_entry.id   40ad4e218dd1d2bc9075648c85af9dbf
#
_cell.length_a   1.000
_cell.length_b   1.000
_cell.length_c   1.000
_cell.angle_alpha   90.00
_cell.angle_beta   90.00
_cell.angle_gamma   90.00
#
_symmetry.space_group_name_H-M   'P 1'
#
loop_
_entity.id
_entity.type
_entity.pdbx_description
1 polymer ?
#
loop_
_entity_poly.entity_id
_entity_poly.type
_entity_poly.pdbx_seq_one_letter_code
_entity_poly.pdbx_strand_id
1 'polypeptide(L)'
;MVQVEKVAAVTTGVSAGRRGRRGAPPPFDADFVARWLRASAAEIALHRDFLTQLDAAIGDADHGVNMDRGFAAVVSVAAAADGLSPGELLVQAGATLVLRVGGAAGPLYGSALREAGRSLGDASAFGLPELTGALDDALAAIVKLGAAEEGDKTIVDAWTPALRALLDARSADAVAALHAARLAAEGGAAATTPMEARKGRASYLGPRSVGHQDPGAASTSLLFGALERAAAERPQDR
;
A
#
# COMPACT_ATOMS: atom_id res chain seq x y z
N MET A 1 84.88 15.26 -1.44
CA MET A 1 84.01 15.31 -0.26
C MET A 1 83.01 16.42 -0.47
N VAL A 2 81.80 16.07 -0.94
CA VAL A 2 80.73 17.05 -1.12
C VAL A 2 79.52 16.46 -0.37
N GLN A 3 79.10 17.19 0.67
CA GLN A 3 77.91 16.87 1.46
C GLN A 3 76.67 17.28 0.69
N VAL A 4 75.71 16.33 0.57
CA VAL A 4 74.39 16.61 0.01
C VAL A 4 73.39 16.75 1.17
N GLU A 5 72.88 17.96 1.34
CA GLU A 5 71.83 18.29 2.28
C GLU A 5 70.51 17.63 1.88
N LYS A 6 69.89 16.98 2.86
CA LYS A 6 68.52 16.45 2.73
C LYS A 6 67.49 17.58 2.93
N VAL A 7 66.73 17.93 1.91
CA VAL A 7 65.58 18.78 2.03
C VAL A 7 64.38 17.92 2.43
N ALA A 8 63.82 18.19 3.63
CA ALA A 8 62.62 17.55 4.11
C ALA A 8 61.39 18.18 3.43
N ALA A 9 60.63 17.36 2.69
CA ALA A 9 59.32 17.74 2.13
C ALA A 9 58.26 17.69 3.24
N VAL A 10 57.69 18.85 3.57
CA VAL A 10 56.53 18.99 4.43
C VAL A 10 55.28 18.66 3.60
N THR A 11 54.72 17.47 3.79
CA THR A 11 53.42 17.08 3.22
C THR A 11 52.30 17.62 4.11
N THR A 12 51.72 18.73 3.71
CA THR A 12 50.46 19.22 4.26
C THR A 12 49.32 18.30 3.81
N GLY A 13 48.93 17.40 4.70
CA GLY A 13 47.76 16.54 4.50
C GLY A 13 46.48 17.38 4.59
N VAL A 14 45.93 17.73 3.43
CA VAL A 14 44.55 18.25 3.34
C VAL A 14 43.62 17.04 3.46
N SER A 15 43.11 16.82 4.66
CA SER A 15 41.99 15.89 4.91
C SER A 15 40.76 16.45 4.22
N ALA A 16 40.48 15.94 3.01
CA ALA A 16 39.21 16.14 2.37
C ALA A 16 38.13 15.39 3.15
N GLY A 17 37.50 16.10 4.10
CA GLY A 17 36.33 15.60 4.79
C GLY A 17 35.27 15.17 3.73
N ARG A 18 35.03 13.88 3.65
CA ARG A 18 33.86 13.32 2.97
C ARG A 18 32.63 13.89 3.67
N ARG A 19 32.11 15.00 3.18
CA ARG A 19 30.73 15.40 3.46
C ARG A 19 29.87 14.30 2.85
N GLY A 20 29.43 13.35 3.69
CA GLY A 20 28.38 12.42 3.32
C GLY A 20 27.24 13.23 2.77
N ARG A 21 26.83 12.96 1.54
CA ARG A 21 25.55 13.42 1.02
C ARG A 21 24.52 12.89 2.02
N ARG A 22 23.99 13.77 2.84
CA ARG A 22 22.73 13.47 3.54
C ARG A 22 21.74 13.25 2.41
N GLY A 23 21.30 12.00 2.22
CA GLY A 23 20.20 11.70 1.31
C GLY A 23 19.02 12.60 1.66
N ALA A 24 18.19 12.93 0.67
CA ALA A 24 16.91 13.57 0.94
C ALA A 24 16.19 12.78 2.03
N PRO A 25 15.49 13.44 2.97
CA PRO A 25 14.72 12.73 3.98
C PRO A 25 13.75 11.75 3.31
N PRO A 26 13.47 10.60 3.94
CA PRO A 26 12.51 9.65 3.39
C PRO A 26 11.17 10.37 3.15
N PRO A 27 10.49 10.09 2.02
CA PRO A 27 9.33 10.86 1.58
C PRO A 27 8.05 10.56 2.35
N PHE A 28 8.03 9.53 3.21
CA PHE A 28 6.84 9.02 3.87
C PHE A 28 6.97 9.05 5.39
N ASP A 29 5.94 9.59 6.04
CA ASP A 29 5.83 9.75 7.48
C ASP A 29 4.39 9.44 7.95
N ALA A 30 4.06 9.73 9.20
CA ALA A 30 2.71 9.54 9.73
C ALA A 30 1.67 10.42 9.00
N ASP A 31 2.04 11.63 8.60
CA ASP A 31 1.16 12.50 7.82
C ASP A 31 0.86 11.93 6.43
N PHE A 32 1.85 11.30 5.80
CA PHE A 32 1.62 10.57 4.54
C PHE A 32 0.63 9.42 4.74
N VAL A 33 0.80 8.59 5.76
CA VAL A 33 -0.12 7.48 6.05
C VAL A 33 -1.53 8.02 6.35
N ALA A 34 -1.64 9.09 7.13
CA ALA A 34 -2.92 9.72 7.42
C ALA A 34 -3.61 10.26 6.16
N ARG A 35 -2.86 10.87 5.21
CA ARG A 35 -3.39 11.28 3.90
C ARG A 35 -3.86 10.07 3.10
N TRP A 36 -3.05 9.01 3.03
CA TRP A 36 -3.44 7.78 2.33
C TRP A 36 -4.73 7.18 2.88
N LEU A 37 -4.87 7.07 4.19
CA LEU A 37 -6.09 6.54 4.82
C LEU A 37 -7.32 7.41 4.55
N ARG A 38 -7.18 8.75 4.57
CA ARG A 38 -8.26 9.67 4.21
C ARG A 38 -8.62 9.58 2.72
N ALA A 39 -7.62 9.54 1.84
CA ALA A 39 -7.83 9.38 0.40
C ALA A 39 -8.50 8.04 0.09
N SER A 40 -8.10 6.95 0.77
CA SER A 40 -8.73 5.64 0.66
C SER A 40 -10.22 5.69 1.05
N ALA A 41 -10.54 6.34 2.16
CA ALA A 41 -11.93 6.52 2.58
C ALA A 41 -12.75 7.30 1.56
N ALA A 42 -12.19 8.37 1.01
CA ALA A 42 -12.86 9.18 -0.02
C ALA A 42 -13.11 8.38 -1.31
N GLU A 43 -12.12 7.61 -1.78
CA GLU A 43 -12.27 6.78 -2.97
C GLU A 43 -13.30 5.67 -2.77
N ILE A 44 -13.27 5.00 -1.64
CA ILE A 44 -14.25 3.94 -1.32
C ILE A 44 -15.66 4.52 -1.24
N ALA A 45 -15.85 5.67 -0.58
CA ALA A 45 -17.15 6.34 -0.51
C ALA A 45 -17.67 6.77 -1.90
N LEU A 46 -16.79 7.32 -2.74
CA LEU A 46 -17.13 7.71 -4.12
C LEU A 46 -17.57 6.52 -4.97
N HIS A 47 -16.94 5.36 -4.78
CA HIS A 47 -17.19 4.16 -5.58
C HIS A 47 -18.06 3.11 -4.85
N ARG A 48 -18.70 3.47 -3.72
CA ARG A 48 -19.51 2.56 -2.91
C ARG A 48 -20.54 1.81 -3.72
N ASP A 49 -21.33 2.53 -4.50
CA ASP A 49 -22.43 1.92 -5.26
C ASP A 49 -21.91 1.06 -6.41
N PHE A 50 -20.81 1.44 -7.05
CA PHE A 50 -20.11 0.63 -8.05
C PHE A 50 -19.61 -0.70 -7.44
N LEU A 51 -18.91 -0.65 -6.29
CA LEU A 51 -18.45 -1.86 -5.60
C LEU A 51 -19.60 -2.76 -5.15
N THR A 52 -20.73 -2.17 -4.73
CA THR A 52 -21.95 -2.90 -4.38
C THR A 52 -22.57 -3.58 -5.60
N GLN A 53 -22.56 -2.92 -6.77
CA GLN A 53 -23.06 -3.51 -8.03
C GLN A 53 -22.19 -4.67 -8.50
N LEU A 54 -20.87 -4.56 -8.40
CA LEU A 54 -19.97 -5.68 -8.72
C LEU A 54 -20.27 -6.88 -7.83
N ASP A 55 -20.43 -6.65 -6.54
CA ASP A 55 -20.71 -7.70 -5.57
C ASP A 55 -22.12 -8.30 -5.75
N ALA A 56 -23.11 -7.50 -6.14
CA ALA A 56 -24.47 -7.99 -6.44
C ALA A 56 -24.50 -9.02 -7.57
N ALA A 57 -23.52 -8.95 -8.48
CA ALA A 57 -23.45 -9.89 -9.62
C ALA A 57 -22.89 -11.26 -9.22
N ILE A 58 -22.00 -11.33 -8.22
CA ILE A 58 -21.26 -12.56 -7.86
C ILE A 58 -21.15 -12.80 -6.35
N GLY A 59 -21.82 -12.00 -5.52
CA GLY A 59 -21.78 -12.05 -4.07
C GLY A 59 -23.14 -11.80 -3.42
N ASP A 60 -23.15 -11.02 -2.33
CA ASP A 60 -24.35 -10.69 -1.55
C ASP A 60 -24.69 -9.19 -1.52
N ALA A 61 -24.10 -8.40 -2.42
CA ALA A 61 -24.36 -6.97 -2.62
C ALA A 61 -24.01 -6.10 -1.39
N ASP A 62 -23.05 -6.48 -0.59
CA ASP A 62 -22.72 -5.74 0.64
C ASP A 62 -21.29 -5.15 0.66
N HIS A 63 -20.40 -5.53 -0.28
CA HIS A 63 -19.00 -5.16 -0.29
C HIS A 63 -18.78 -3.64 -0.24
N GLY A 64 -19.43 -2.89 -1.13
CA GLY A 64 -19.27 -1.44 -1.18
C GLY A 64 -19.73 -0.75 0.12
N VAL A 65 -20.88 -1.16 0.64
CA VAL A 65 -21.43 -0.61 1.90
C VAL A 65 -20.54 -0.95 3.10
N ASN A 66 -20.03 -2.17 3.15
CA ASN A 66 -19.15 -2.62 4.22
C ASN A 66 -17.80 -1.89 4.19
N MET A 67 -17.20 -1.73 3.00
CA MET A 67 -15.96 -1.00 2.82
C MET A 67 -16.12 0.48 3.19
N ASP A 68 -17.16 1.15 2.71
CA ASP A 68 -17.46 2.55 3.04
C ASP A 68 -17.59 2.75 4.57
N ARG A 69 -18.38 1.93 5.24
CA ARG A 69 -18.54 1.98 6.69
C ARG A 69 -17.20 1.80 7.44
N GLY A 70 -16.37 0.87 6.99
CA GLY A 70 -15.08 0.60 7.62
C GLY A 70 -14.08 1.73 7.41
N PHE A 71 -13.93 2.21 6.18
CA PHE A 71 -13.01 3.29 5.86
C PHE A 71 -13.47 4.65 6.42
N ALA A 72 -14.78 4.91 6.55
CA ALA A 72 -15.28 6.07 7.27
C ALA A 72 -14.83 6.05 8.76
N ALA A 73 -14.81 4.89 9.40
CA ALA A 73 -14.29 4.76 10.77
C ALA A 73 -12.76 4.98 10.85
N VAL A 74 -12.01 4.58 9.82
CA VAL A 74 -10.55 4.79 9.75
C VAL A 74 -10.19 6.28 9.65
N VAL A 75 -11.05 7.14 9.10
CA VAL A 75 -10.83 8.60 9.08
C VAL A 75 -10.61 9.17 10.48
N SER A 76 -11.34 8.66 11.49
CA SER A 76 -11.15 9.08 12.89
C SER A 76 -9.78 8.68 13.43
N VAL A 77 -9.25 7.50 13.03
CA VAL A 77 -7.89 7.07 13.35
C VAL A 77 -6.86 8.00 12.70
N ALA A 78 -7.05 8.31 11.42
CA ALA A 78 -6.18 9.23 10.70
C ALA A 78 -6.21 10.67 11.23
N ALA A 79 -7.30 11.09 11.90
CA ALA A 79 -7.41 12.40 12.55
C ALA A 79 -6.68 12.43 13.90
N ALA A 80 -6.50 11.30 14.55
CA ALA A 80 -5.82 11.17 15.85
C ALA A 80 -4.35 10.73 15.69
N ALA A 81 -3.72 11.02 14.55
CA ALA A 81 -2.37 10.56 14.21
C ALA A 81 -1.25 11.26 15.01
N ASP A 82 -1.55 12.34 15.74
CA ASP A 82 -0.55 13.10 16.48
C ASP A 82 0.21 12.20 17.49
N GLY A 83 1.53 12.18 17.33
CA GLY A 83 2.43 11.41 18.20
C GLY A 83 2.54 9.91 17.85
N LEU A 84 1.82 9.41 16.86
CA LEU A 84 1.93 8.04 16.39
C LEU A 84 3.01 7.91 15.30
N SER A 85 3.72 6.79 15.30
CA SER A 85 4.52 6.38 14.14
C SER A 85 3.63 5.96 12.96
N PRO A 86 4.14 5.98 11.72
CA PRO A 86 3.44 5.42 10.56
C PRO A 86 2.95 3.99 10.78
N GLY A 87 3.78 3.15 11.42
CA GLY A 87 3.45 1.77 11.71
C GLY A 87 2.30 1.63 12.70
N GLU A 88 2.33 2.39 13.82
CA GLU A 88 1.25 2.38 14.81
C GLU A 88 -0.08 2.82 14.19
N LEU A 89 -0.05 3.84 13.33
CA LEU A 89 -1.23 4.35 12.65
C LEU A 89 -1.87 3.28 11.74
N LEU A 90 -1.06 2.54 10.98
CA LEU A 90 -1.53 1.43 10.15
C LEU A 90 -2.09 0.27 11.00
N VAL A 91 -1.45 -0.05 12.13
CA VAL A 91 -1.95 -1.09 13.05
C VAL A 91 -3.33 -0.71 13.60
N GLN A 92 -3.53 0.55 14.03
CA GLN A 92 -4.82 1.02 14.54
C GLN A 92 -5.89 1.06 13.45
N ALA A 93 -5.54 1.52 12.23
CA ALA A 93 -6.43 1.50 11.07
C ALA A 93 -6.86 0.08 10.73
N GLY A 94 -5.92 -0.87 10.68
CA GLY A 94 -6.20 -2.26 10.43
C GLY A 94 -7.10 -2.91 11.49
N ALA A 95 -6.87 -2.62 12.77
CA ALA A 95 -7.75 -3.07 13.86
C ALA A 95 -9.17 -2.51 13.70
N THR A 96 -9.29 -1.26 13.26
CA THR A 96 -10.59 -0.62 13.00
C THR A 96 -11.32 -1.31 11.85
N LEU A 97 -10.62 -1.66 10.75
CA LEU A 97 -11.23 -2.39 9.62
C LEU A 97 -11.75 -3.76 10.04
N VAL A 98 -10.98 -4.52 10.84
CA VAL A 98 -11.45 -5.83 11.38
C VAL A 98 -12.78 -5.68 12.10
N LEU A 99 -12.96 -4.61 12.86
CA LEU A 99 -14.16 -4.39 13.68
C LEU A 99 -15.33 -3.79 12.92
N ARG A 100 -15.10 -3.07 11.83
CA ARG A 100 -16.10 -2.23 11.17
C ARG A 100 -16.49 -2.70 9.77
N VAL A 101 -15.60 -3.38 9.05
CA VAL A 101 -15.91 -3.94 7.73
C VAL A 101 -16.52 -5.33 7.92
N GLY A 102 -17.69 -5.55 7.32
CA GLY A 102 -18.35 -6.85 7.31
C GLY A 102 -17.71 -7.83 6.31
N GLY A 103 -18.13 -9.07 6.36
CA GLY A 103 -17.70 -10.11 5.44
C GLY A 103 -16.22 -10.46 5.56
N ALA A 104 -15.64 -11.06 4.52
CA ALA A 104 -14.24 -11.43 4.47
C ALA A 104 -13.30 -10.22 4.31
N ALA A 105 -13.77 -9.11 3.74
CA ALA A 105 -12.97 -7.93 3.46
C ALA A 105 -12.37 -7.32 4.74
N GLY A 106 -13.13 -7.27 5.84
CA GLY A 106 -12.67 -6.74 7.12
C GLY A 106 -11.42 -7.43 7.65
N PRO A 107 -11.45 -8.73 7.90
CA PRO A 107 -10.27 -9.49 8.30
C PRO A 107 -9.12 -9.39 7.29
N LEU A 108 -9.37 -9.43 5.98
CA LEU A 108 -8.32 -9.40 4.96
C LEU A 108 -7.60 -8.06 4.92
N TYR A 109 -8.30 -6.94 4.68
CA TYR A 109 -7.69 -5.61 4.66
C TYR A 109 -7.16 -5.19 6.04
N GLY A 110 -7.88 -5.56 7.09
CA GLY A 110 -7.43 -5.27 8.45
C GLY A 110 -6.13 -5.98 8.81
N SER A 111 -5.97 -7.26 8.43
CA SER A 111 -4.71 -7.99 8.62
C SER A 111 -3.60 -7.40 7.76
N ALA A 112 -3.88 -7.04 6.51
CA ALA A 112 -2.93 -6.41 5.61
C ALA A 112 -2.36 -5.12 6.22
N LEU A 113 -3.20 -4.18 6.66
CA LEU A 113 -2.72 -2.93 7.26
C LEU A 113 -1.96 -3.17 8.57
N ARG A 114 -2.38 -4.14 9.38
CA ARG A 114 -1.67 -4.48 10.63
C ARG A 114 -0.28 -5.06 10.37
N GLU A 115 -0.12 -5.94 9.39
CA GLU A 115 1.20 -6.48 9.04
C GLU A 115 2.07 -5.42 8.38
N ALA A 116 1.54 -4.58 7.48
CA ALA A 116 2.26 -3.44 6.96
C ALA A 116 2.76 -2.51 8.08
N GLY A 117 1.92 -2.22 9.06
CA GLY A 117 2.30 -1.40 10.21
C GLY A 117 3.39 -2.04 11.08
N ARG A 118 3.31 -3.36 11.31
CA ARG A 118 4.35 -4.10 12.05
C ARG A 118 5.68 -4.11 11.31
N SER A 119 5.64 -4.25 10.00
CA SER A 119 6.83 -4.21 9.14
C SER A 119 7.55 -2.87 9.19
N LEU A 120 6.81 -1.76 9.24
CA LEU A 120 7.38 -0.41 9.41
C LEU A 120 7.89 -0.15 10.84
N GLY A 121 7.33 -0.81 11.85
CA GLY A 121 7.73 -0.65 13.26
C GLY A 121 7.57 0.78 13.77
N ASP A 122 8.52 1.21 14.61
CA ASP A 122 8.51 2.52 15.27
C ASP A 122 9.24 3.61 14.46
N ALA A 123 9.56 3.37 13.18
CA ALA A 123 10.22 4.34 12.34
C ALA A 123 9.35 5.60 12.20
N SER A 124 9.94 6.78 12.43
CA SER A 124 9.22 8.06 12.27
C SER A 124 9.01 8.45 10.81
N ALA A 125 9.81 7.89 9.91
CA ALA A 125 9.71 8.09 8.46
C ALA A 125 10.34 6.90 7.72
N PHE A 126 9.91 6.66 6.48
CA PHE A 126 10.35 5.54 5.66
C PHE A 126 10.39 5.92 4.17
N GLY A 127 11.07 5.12 3.37
CA GLY A 127 11.17 5.31 1.93
C GLY A 127 10.35 4.31 1.14
N LEU A 128 10.48 4.39 -0.19
CA LEU A 128 9.83 3.46 -1.12
C LEU A 128 10.23 1.98 -0.89
N PRO A 129 11.50 1.64 -0.56
CA PRO A 129 11.85 0.27 -0.28
C PRO A 129 11.12 -0.31 0.93
N GLU A 130 11.03 0.46 2.04
CA GLU A 130 10.32 0.04 3.25
C GLU A 130 8.81 -0.06 3.01
N LEU A 131 8.23 0.88 2.24
CA LEU A 131 6.83 0.80 1.82
C LEU A 131 6.57 -0.47 1.00
N THR A 132 7.46 -0.77 0.06
CA THR A 132 7.32 -1.98 -0.78
C THR A 132 7.39 -3.24 0.06
N GLY A 133 8.32 -3.33 1.04
CA GLY A 133 8.40 -4.43 1.98
C GLY A 133 7.14 -4.57 2.85
N ALA A 134 6.63 -3.45 3.36
CA ALA A 134 5.41 -3.44 4.15
C ALA A 134 4.17 -3.91 3.35
N LEU A 135 4.08 -3.56 2.06
CA LEU A 135 3.02 -4.02 1.16
C LEU A 135 3.18 -5.50 0.77
N ASP A 136 4.41 -6.03 0.74
CA ASP A 136 4.68 -7.46 0.54
C ASP A 136 4.21 -8.28 1.76
N ASP A 137 4.57 -7.84 2.98
CA ASP A 137 4.10 -8.47 4.22
C ASP A 137 2.57 -8.40 4.34
N ALA A 138 1.95 -7.29 3.90
CA ALA A 138 0.50 -7.15 3.83
C ALA A 138 -0.14 -8.17 2.86
N LEU A 139 0.44 -8.37 1.67
CA LEU A 139 -0.02 -9.37 0.72
C LEU A 139 0.13 -10.79 1.30
N ALA A 140 1.25 -11.07 1.95
CA ALA A 140 1.46 -12.36 2.61
C ALA A 140 0.40 -12.65 3.68
N ALA A 141 -0.04 -11.64 4.44
CA ALA A 141 -1.12 -11.78 5.41
C ALA A 141 -2.47 -12.07 4.75
N ILE A 142 -2.78 -11.40 3.62
CA ILE A 142 -3.99 -11.67 2.82
C ILE A 142 -3.98 -13.11 2.31
N VAL A 143 -2.87 -13.53 1.68
CA VAL A 143 -2.70 -14.88 1.13
C VAL A 143 -2.85 -15.93 2.23
N LYS A 144 -2.19 -15.73 3.37
CA LYS A 144 -2.25 -16.64 4.51
C LYS A 144 -3.67 -16.80 5.06
N LEU A 145 -4.41 -15.70 5.18
CA LEU A 145 -5.75 -15.70 5.76
C LEU A 145 -6.81 -16.19 4.76
N GLY A 146 -6.71 -15.74 3.51
CA GLY A 146 -7.66 -16.07 2.44
C GLY A 146 -7.38 -17.40 1.74
N ALA A 147 -6.19 -17.98 1.95
CA ALA A 147 -5.69 -19.13 1.23
C ALA A 147 -5.89 -19.01 -0.29
N ALA A 148 -5.69 -17.80 -0.82
CA ALA A 148 -5.89 -17.43 -2.22
C ALA A 148 -4.55 -17.24 -2.93
N GLU A 149 -4.54 -17.53 -4.22
CA GLU A 149 -3.40 -17.28 -5.12
C GLU A 149 -3.85 -16.42 -6.32
N GLU A 150 -2.90 -15.93 -7.09
CA GLU A 150 -3.18 -15.20 -8.31
C GLU A 150 -3.90 -16.11 -9.31
N GLY A 151 -5.01 -15.66 -9.88
CA GLY A 151 -5.91 -16.43 -10.73
C GLY A 151 -7.15 -16.98 -10.01
N ASP A 152 -7.26 -16.79 -8.69
CA ASP A 152 -8.43 -17.21 -7.90
C ASP A 152 -9.60 -16.21 -7.96
N LYS A 153 -9.41 -15.06 -8.63
CA LYS A 153 -10.38 -13.97 -8.74
C LYS A 153 -10.69 -13.35 -7.38
N THR A 154 -9.67 -12.67 -6.83
CA THR A 154 -9.70 -12.07 -5.49
C THR A 154 -8.89 -10.76 -5.42
N ILE A 155 -8.79 -10.18 -4.22
CA ILE A 155 -7.86 -9.09 -3.86
C ILE A 155 -6.43 -9.36 -4.37
N VAL A 156 -5.97 -10.63 -4.33
CA VAL A 156 -4.61 -11.05 -4.71
C VAL A 156 -4.31 -10.71 -6.17
N ASP A 157 -5.31 -10.81 -7.04
CA ASP A 157 -5.17 -10.55 -8.48
C ASP A 157 -4.91 -9.08 -8.83
N ALA A 158 -5.27 -8.15 -7.95
CA ALA A 158 -4.92 -6.73 -8.09
C ALA A 158 -3.66 -6.37 -7.31
N TRP A 159 -3.47 -6.94 -6.11
CA TRP A 159 -2.35 -6.60 -5.24
C TRP A 159 -1.01 -7.12 -5.77
N THR A 160 -0.98 -8.37 -6.24
CA THR A 160 0.26 -9.00 -6.73
C THR A 160 0.90 -8.24 -7.90
N PRO A 161 0.17 -7.87 -8.99
CA PRO A 161 0.78 -7.08 -10.06
C PRO A 161 1.20 -5.67 -9.60
N ALA A 162 0.47 -5.04 -8.67
CA ALA A 162 0.87 -3.76 -8.10
C ALA A 162 2.21 -3.85 -7.35
N LEU A 163 2.37 -4.89 -6.53
CA LEU A 163 3.61 -5.14 -5.79
C LEU A 163 4.79 -5.43 -6.74
N ARG A 164 4.58 -6.22 -7.79
CA ARG A 164 5.60 -6.45 -8.84
C ARG A 164 6.05 -5.14 -9.48
N ALA A 165 5.11 -4.26 -9.83
CA ALA A 165 5.43 -2.96 -10.40
C ALA A 165 6.29 -2.10 -9.44
N LEU A 166 6.02 -2.13 -8.13
CA LEU A 166 6.86 -1.46 -7.11
C LEU A 166 8.26 -2.07 -7.04
N LEU A 167 8.36 -3.39 -7.07
CA LEU A 167 9.63 -4.12 -7.04
C LEU A 167 10.49 -3.80 -8.27
N ASP A 168 9.89 -3.66 -9.43
CA ASP A 168 10.57 -3.32 -10.69
C ASP A 168 11.01 -1.84 -10.71
N ALA A 169 10.27 -0.96 -10.04
CA ALA A 169 10.50 0.48 -10.01
C ALA A 169 11.41 0.96 -8.87
N ARG A 170 12.19 0.10 -8.22
CA ARG A 170 12.99 0.40 -6.99
C ARG A 170 13.90 1.62 -7.08
N SER A 171 14.33 2.02 -8.27
CA SER A 171 15.21 3.18 -8.51
C SER A 171 14.47 4.39 -9.06
N ALA A 172 13.15 4.30 -9.24
CA ALA A 172 12.34 5.38 -9.74
C ALA A 172 12.02 6.41 -8.65
N ASP A 173 11.53 7.57 -9.06
CA ASP A 173 10.84 8.47 -8.14
C ASP A 173 9.62 7.78 -7.52
N ALA A 174 9.37 8.03 -6.23
CA ALA A 174 8.33 7.33 -5.47
C ALA A 174 6.93 7.53 -6.09
N VAL A 175 6.62 8.72 -6.59
CA VAL A 175 5.32 8.99 -7.24
C VAL A 175 5.20 8.19 -8.54
N ALA A 176 6.27 8.14 -9.35
CA ALA A 176 6.27 7.36 -10.59
C ALA A 176 6.12 5.85 -10.31
N ALA A 177 6.77 5.34 -9.25
CA ALA A 177 6.64 3.94 -8.84
C ALA A 177 5.20 3.60 -8.39
N LEU A 178 4.59 4.48 -7.59
CA LEU A 178 3.22 4.31 -7.13
C LEU A 178 2.20 4.46 -8.27
N HIS A 179 2.48 5.32 -9.25
CA HIS A 179 1.69 5.40 -10.48
C HIS A 179 1.71 4.08 -11.25
N ALA A 180 2.88 3.47 -11.44
CA ALA A 180 2.99 2.16 -12.08
C ALA A 180 2.25 1.07 -11.30
N ALA A 181 2.33 1.09 -9.95
CA ALA A 181 1.61 0.16 -9.10
C ALA A 181 0.08 0.31 -9.21
N ARG A 182 -0.43 1.54 -9.24
CA ARG A 182 -1.86 1.80 -9.47
C ARG A 182 -2.33 1.21 -10.81
N LEU A 183 -1.62 1.52 -11.90
CA LEU A 183 -1.97 1.00 -13.24
C LEU A 183 -1.96 -0.54 -13.27
N ALA A 184 -0.98 -1.15 -12.60
CA ALA A 184 -0.89 -2.60 -12.49
C ALA A 184 -2.05 -3.19 -11.66
N ALA A 185 -2.46 -2.52 -10.56
CA ALA A 185 -3.61 -2.93 -9.76
C ALA A 185 -4.92 -2.85 -10.56
N GLU A 186 -5.11 -1.77 -11.31
CA GLU A 186 -6.28 -1.59 -12.19
C GLU A 186 -6.34 -2.67 -13.28
N GLY A 187 -5.19 -2.96 -13.91
CA GLY A 187 -5.07 -4.05 -14.89
C GLY A 187 -5.39 -5.40 -14.29
N GLY A 188 -4.86 -5.69 -13.09
CA GLY A 188 -5.14 -6.92 -12.35
C GLY A 188 -6.61 -7.05 -11.96
N ALA A 189 -7.22 -5.98 -11.49
CA ALA A 189 -8.65 -5.97 -11.18
C ALA A 189 -9.50 -6.23 -12.43
N ALA A 190 -9.19 -5.59 -13.55
CA ALA A 190 -9.88 -5.82 -14.82
C ALA A 190 -9.70 -7.26 -15.35
N ALA A 191 -8.50 -7.83 -15.16
CA ALA A 191 -8.18 -9.19 -15.57
C ALA A 191 -9.00 -10.27 -14.83
N THR A 192 -9.60 -9.94 -13.67
CA THR A 192 -10.50 -10.88 -12.97
C THR A 192 -11.80 -11.14 -13.71
N THR A 193 -12.21 -10.29 -14.66
CA THR A 193 -13.48 -10.42 -15.39
C THR A 193 -13.65 -11.77 -16.11
N PRO A 194 -12.69 -12.26 -16.90
CA PRO A 194 -12.81 -13.55 -17.58
C PRO A 194 -12.51 -14.76 -16.67
N MET A 195 -12.08 -14.56 -15.43
CA MET A 195 -11.75 -15.66 -14.52
C MET A 195 -13.01 -16.28 -13.92
N GLU A 196 -12.97 -17.58 -13.65
CA GLU A 196 -13.90 -18.26 -12.76
C GLU A 196 -13.43 -18.10 -11.32
N ALA A 197 -14.32 -17.69 -10.41
CA ALA A 197 -13.98 -17.50 -9.01
C ALA A 197 -13.73 -18.83 -8.29
N ARG A 198 -12.63 -18.90 -7.56
CA ARG A 198 -12.22 -20.10 -6.80
C ARG A 198 -12.28 -19.88 -5.28
N LYS A 199 -12.46 -18.63 -4.85
CA LYS A 199 -12.51 -18.23 -3.45
C LYS A 199 -13.69 -17.31 -3.17
N GLY A 200 -14.03 -17.22 -1.88
CA GLY A 200 -15.11 -16.35 -1.42
C GLY A 200 -16.50 -16.78 -1.91
N ARG A 201 -17.48 -15.89 -1.77
CA ARG A 201 -18.89 -16.17 -2.14
C ARG A 201 -19.05 -16.42 -3.64
N ALA A 202 -18.31 -15.70 -4.47
CA ALA A 202 -18.35 -15.85 -5.93
C ALA A 202 -18.05 -17.28 -6.40
N SER A 203 -17.24 -18.03 -5.64
CA SER A 203 -16.89 -19.42 -5.99
C SER A 203 -18.09 -20.38 -5.99
N TYR A 204 -19.15 -20.09 -5.22
CA TYR A 204 -20.37 -20.88 -5.24
C TYR A 204 -21.15 -20.79 -6.56
N LEU A 205 -20.86 -19.78 -7.39
CA LEU A 205 -21.49 -19.62 -8.70
C LEU A 205 -20.80 -20.44 -9.78
N GLY A 206 -19.55 -20.90 -9.55
CA GLY A 206 -18.74 -21.58 -10.54
C GLY A 206 -18.62 -20.77 -11.84
N PRO A 207 -18.88 -21.38 -13.03
CA PRO A 207 -18.78 -20.70 -14.32
C PRO A 207 -19.65 -19.44 -14.45
N ARG A 208 -20.72 -19.29 -13.67
CA ARG A 208 -21.55 -18.07 -13.67
C ARG A 208 -20.85 -16.84 -13.09
N SER A 209 -19.72 -17.01 -12.42
CA SER A 209 -18.89 -15.90 -11.96
C SER A 209 -18.05 -15.26 -13.07
N VAL A 210 -17.92 -15.95 -14.23
CA VAL A 210 -17.20 -15.42 -15.40
C VAL A 210 -17.99 -14.27 -16.04
N GLY A 211 -17.26 -13.25 -16.50
CA GLY A 211 -17.85 -12.04 -17.09
C GLY A 211 -18.09 -10.90 -16.12
N HIS A 212 -17.83 -11.11 -14.83
CA HIS A 212 -17.95 -10.10 -13.78
C HIS A 212 -16.60 -9.83 -13.12
N GLN A 213 -16.28 -8.57 -12.88
CA GLN A 213 -15.06 -8.17 -12.15
C GLN A 213 -15.19 -8.49 -10.66
N ASP A 214 -14.10 -8.91 -10.02
CA ASP A 214 -14.08 -9.15 -8.57
C ASP A 214 -14.20 -7.84 -7.79
N PRO A 215 -15.15 -7.70 -6.84
CA PRO A 215 -15.30 -6.48 -6.03
C PRO A 215 -14.10 -6.21 -5.11
N GLY A 216 -13.45 -7.26 -4.60
CA GLY A 216 -12.24 -7.15 -3.78
C GLY A 216 -11.04 -6.64 -4.58
N ALA A 217 -10.83 -7.15 -5.78
CA ALA A 217 -9.79 -6.66 -6.69
C ALA A 217 -10.06 -5.20 -7.10
N ALA A 218 -11.32 -4.84 -7.37
CA ALA A 218 -11.71 -3.47 -7.69
C ALA A 218 -11.43 -2.51 -6.52
N SER A 219 -11.84 -2.85 -5.30
CA SER A 219 -11.55 -2.01 -4.14
C SER A 219 -10.04 -1.91 -3.85
N THR A 220 -9.26 -2.97 -4.11
CA THR A 220 -7.80 -2.94 -4.01
C THR A 220 -7.19 -1.92 -4.97
N SER A 221 -7.63 -1.87 -6.22
CA SER A 221 -7.13 -0.88 -7.18
C SER A 221 -7.41 0.56 -6.74
N LEU A 222 -8.55 0.82 -6.12
CA LEU A 222 -8.87 2.13 -5.53
C LEU A 222 -7.92 2.51 -4.39
N LEU A 223 -7.54 1.54 -3.54
CA LEU A 223 -6.59 1.79 -2.44
C LEU A 223 -5.17 2.10 -2.96
N PHE A 224 -4.71 1.47 -4.04
CA PHE A 224 -3.46 1.83 -4.71
C PHE A 224 -3.56 3.21 -5.39
N GLY A 225 -4.71 3.57 -5.95
CA GLY A 225 -4.97 4.92 -6.46
C GLY A 225 -4.90 5.99 -5.38
N ALA A 226 -5.47 5.71 -4.20
CA ALA A 226 -5.38 6.58 -3.04
C ALA A 226 -3.94 6.73 -2.53
N LEU A 227 -3.14 5.65 -2.58
CA LEU A 227 -1.73 5.64 -2.18
C LEU A 227 -0.88 6.55 -3.09
N GLU A 228 -1.05 6.44 -4.41
CA GLU A 228 -0.40 7.33 -5.38
C GLU A 228 -0.77 8.80 -5.11
N ARG A 229 -2.05 9.09 -4.93
CA ARG A 229 -2.53 10.47 -4.65
C ARG A 229 -1.90 11.04 -3.40
N ALA A 230 -1.86 10.27 -2.31
CA ALA A 230 -1.24 10.71 -1.06
C ALA A 230 0.25 11.04 -1.21
N ALA A 231 0.96 10.34 -2.12
CA ALA A 231 2.36 10.60 -2.42
C ALA A 231 2.55 11.82 -3.34
N ALA A 232 1.61 12.09 -4.23
CA ALA A 232 1.65 13.26 -5.10
C ALA A 232 1.29 14.57 -4.38
N GLU A 233 0.51 14.50 -3.29
CA GLU A 233 0.19 15.64 -2.44
C GLU A 233 1.41 16.01 -1.59
N ARG A 234 2.02 17.17 -1.89
CA ARG A 234 3.10 17.71 -1.06
C ARG A 234 2.52 18.15 0.30
N PRO A 235 3.28 17.98 1.41
CA PRO A 235 2.92 18.61 2.67
C PRO A 235 2.69 20.11 2.41
N GLN A 236 1.52 20.61 2.79
CA GLN A 236 1.33 22.07 2.81
C GLN A 236 2.27 22.59 3.91
N ASP A 237 3.20 23.47 3.54
CA ASP A 237 4.05 24.17 4.50
C ASP A 237 3.13 24.84 5.53
N ARG A 238 3.19 24.33 6.77
CA ARG A 238 2.48 24.93 7.92
C ARG A 238 3.32 25.99 8.57
#